data_8a931b1c05dcbc900b8d28ef79e743d0
#
_entry.id   8a931b1c05dcbc900b8d28ef79e743d0
#
_cell.length_a   1.000
_cell.length_b   1.000
_cell.length_c   1.000
_cell.angle_alpha   90.00
_cell.angle_beta   90.00
_cell.angle_gamma   90.00
#
_symmetry.space_group_name_H-M   'P 1'
#
loop_
_entity.id
_entity.type
_entity.pdbx_description
1 polymer ?
#
loop_
_entity_poly.entity_id
_entity_poly.type
_entity_poly.pdbx_seq_one_letter_code
_entity_poly.pdbx_strand_id
1 'polypeptide(L)'
;MKSKNGEKVMAKPTVKAASLQSRQEEVAHDHGHAQADAPGKVVPMDLESVLKSAAGSKLLICIRGYPDPDNIGSSLALQWLARQHGIDSRIIHFEEISHHENRALVKKLDIEMDEWNEGFDCTKYDYYAITDSQSAELPIKLPAACQLLAFVDHHKPLGTVQGRWVDIREASGSTSAIFAEYLMESPHRFEGPSPEVTKIATALMHGIRSDTDNFVNATMIDYRASEFLSQFVDKDLLALVSRQSIPAKTMDLTQVALQRKDIRGTFMFSGVGFVRDEDRDGIGQCADYLLHREGIETVIVYGVVGNEYIDGSLRTKSHTLDPDKWLKDVFGQDNAGNFYGGGRKDKGGFQIPLGFFASCSDKELLWILIKKTIDELFYEKIGVEGKSSLDGEGG
;
A
#
# COMPACT_ATOMS: atom_id res chain seq x y z
N MET A 1 -2.33 74.05 -7.12
CA MET A 1 -2.75 74.05 -5.73
C MET A 1 -2.47 72.68 -5.18
N LYS A 2 -1.36 72.43 -4.56
CA LYS A 2 -0.99 72.28 -3.13
C LYS A 2 -2.01 71.48 -2.31
N SER A 3 -1.59 70.28 -1.89
CA SER A 3 -1.27 69.89 -0.50
C SER A 3 -1.00 68.38 -0.49
N LYS A 4 0.12 67.91 -0.17
CA LYS A 4 0.94 67.45 0.96
C LYS A 4 0.15 66.80 2.10
N ASN A 5 0.49 65.54 2.39
CA ASN A 5 0.77 64.88 3.69
C ASN A 5 0.49 63.40 3.57
N GLY A 6 1.24 62.44 4.06
CA GLY A 6 2.40 62.44 4.97
C GLY A 6 2.60 60.98 5.34
N GLU A 7 3.77 60.45 5.07
CA GLU A 7 4.21 59.12 5.48
C GLU A 7 4.27 59.02 7.01
N LYS A 8 3.77 57.91 7.55
CA LYS A 8 4.11 57.46 8.89
C LYS A 8 4.74 56.07 8.81
N VAL A 9 6.07 56.08 8.87
CA VAL A 9 6.90 54.92 9.10
C VAL A 9 6.70 54.43 10.53
N MET A 10 6.27 53.18 10.71
CA MET A 10 6.30 52.52 12.02
C MET A 10 7.48 51.54 12.09
N ALA A 11 8.29 51.74 13.09
CA ALA A 11 9.52 51.03 13.42
C ALA A 11 9.23 49.60 13.91
N LYS A 12 10.09 48.66 13.53
CA LYS A 12 10.17 47.30 14.06
C LYS A 12 10.82 47.30 15.46
N PRO A 13 10.33 46.47 16.41
CA PRO A 13 11.08 46.24 17.65
C PRO A 13 12.14 45.16 17.45
N THR A 14 13.34 45.52 17.82
CA THR A 14 14.53 44.67 17.95
C THR A 14 14.43 43.87 19.23
N VAL A 15 14.47 42.53 19.14
CA VAL A 15 14.59 41.63 20.29
C VAL A 15 16.06 41.32 20.51
N LYS A 16 16.58 41.72 21.71
CA LYS A 16 17.92 41.44 22.21
C LYS A 16 18.06 39.95 22.57
N ALA A 17 19.12 39.33 22.10
CA ALA A 17 19.63 38.06 22.58
C ALA A 17 20.15 38.18 24.02
N ALA A 18 19.67 37.34 24.92
CA ALA A 18 20.22 37.19 26.25
C ALA A 18 21.02 35.87 26.30
N SER A 19 22.31 36.01 26.55
CA SER A 19 23.26 34.94 26.84
C SER A 19 23.02 34.37 28.24
N LEU A 20 22.87 33.07 28.37
CA LEU A 20 22.96 32.33 29.65
C LEU A 20 24.29 31.60 29.71
N GLN A 21 25.19 32.15 30.48
CA GLN A 21 26.44 31.50 30.91
C GLN A 21 26.19 30.55 32.07
N SER A 22 26.86 29.43 31.98
CA SER A 22 27.06 28.32 32.91
C SER A 22 27.36 28.71 34.36
N ARG A 23 26.84 27.96 35.31
CA ARG A 23 27.47 27.70 36.62
C ARG A 23 27.64 26.21 36.80
N GLN A 24 28.90 25.79 36.81
CA GLN A 24 29.36 24.52 37.38
C GLN A 24 29.50 24.76 38.88
N GLU A 25 28.96 23.86 39.70
CA GLU A 25 29.39 23.68 41.10
C GLU A 25 29.83 22.21 41.23
N GLU A 26 31.16 22.07 41.46
CA GLU A 26 31.79 20.86 41.95
C GLU A 26 31.40 20.63 43.40
N VAL A 27 30.95 19.40 43.71
CA VAL A 27 30.99 18.85 45.06
C VAL A 27 31.65 17.49 45.00
N ALA A 28 32.88 17.43 45.40
CA ALA A 28 33.60 16.19 45.66
C ALA A 28 33.17 15.60 47.00
N HIS A 29 32.71 14.35 47.01
CA HIS A 29 32.74 13.50 48.19
C HIS A 29 33.24 12.09 47.82
N ASP A 30 34.42 11.82 48.30
CA ASP A 30 35.10 10.53 48.35
C ASP A 30 34.42 9.65 49.39
N HIS A 31 33.95 8.41 48.96
CA HIS A 31 33.85 7.23 49.83
C HIS A 31 33.93 5.99 48.94
N GLY A 32 35.05 5.32 49.06
CA GLY A 32 35.25 4.00 48.48
C GLY A 32 34.27 2.98 49.02
N HIS A 33 33.65 2.24 48.10
CA HIS A 33 33.11 0.90 48.36
C HIS A 33 33.19 0.03 47.08
N ALA A 34 33.54 -1.21 47.36
CA ALA A 34 33.72 -2.37 46.52
C ALA A 34 32.96 -2.37 45.17
N GLN A 35 33.70 -2.68 44.13
CA GLN A 35 33.16 -3.10 42.81
C GLN A 35 32.29 -4.36 43.01
N ALA A 36 30.96 -4.16 42.95
CA ALA A 36 30.04 -5.20 42.52
C ALA A 36 29.94 -5.09 41.02
N ASP A 37 30.15 -6.20 40.30
CA ASP A 37 29.99 -6.32 38.88
C ASP A 37 28.64 -5.73 38.44
N ALA A 38 28.70 -4.63 37.68
CA ALA A 38 27.50 -4.03 37.06
C ALA A 38 26.88 -5.02 36.09
N PRO A 39 25.55 -5.26 36.11
CA PRO A 39 24.91 -6.08 35.12
C PRO A 39 25.21 -5.48 33.73
N GLY A 40 25.69 -6.34 32.82
CA GLY A 40 26.11 -5.95 31.48
C GLY A 40 25.06 -5.03 30.85
N LYS A 41 25.50 -3.90 30.32
CA LYS A 41 24.67 -3.04 29.49
C LYS A 41 24.06 -3.93 28.40
N VAL A 42 22.74 -4.17 28.44
CA VAL A 42 22.01 -4.74 27.34
C VAL A 42 22.14 -3.70 26.25
N VAL A 43 23.06 -3.92 25.30
CA VAL A 43 23.13 -3.13 24.06
C VAL A 43 21.83 -3.40 23.35
N PRO A 44 21.03 -2.38 22.99
CA PRO A 44 19.84 -2.60 22.18
C PRO A 44 20.26 -3.39 20.94
N MET A 45 19.64 -4.54 20.70
CA MET A 45 19.94 -5.37 19.54
C MET A 45 19.40 -4.63 18.33
N ASP A 46 20.23 -4.36 17.32
CA ASP A 46 19.85 -3.80 16.04
C ASP A 46 19.70 -4.93 14.99
N LEU A 47 19.12 -4.63 13.83
CA LEU A 47 18.95 -5.61 12.75
C LEU A 47 20.29 -6.24 12.36
N GLU A 48 21.35 -5.46 12.30
CA GLU A 48 22.70 -5.89 11.93
C GLU A 48 23.23 -6.97 12.90
N SER A 49 23.08 -6.73 14.20
CA SER A 49 23.47 -7.68 15.26
C SER A 49 22.65 -8.97 15.19
N VAL A 50 21.36 -8.87 14.86
CA VAL A 50 20.47 -10.04 14.70
C VAL A 50 20.87 -10.87 13.50
N LEU A 51 21.13 -10.25 12.36
CA LEU A 51 21.60 -10.96 11.15
C LEU A 51 22.96 -11.62 11.41
N LYS A 52 23.89 -10.93 12.05
CA LYS A 52 25.18 -11.50 12.41
C LYS A 52 25.03 -12.71 13.32
N SER A 53 24.08 -12.71 14.26
CA SER A 53 23.83 -13.87 15.15
C SER A 53 23.25 -15.08 14.43
N ALA A 54 22.67 -14.87 13.24
CA ALA A 54 22.07 -15.91 12.38
C ALA A 54 23.00 -16.35 11.23
N ALA A 55 24.28 -15.95 11.25
CA ALA A 55 25.24 -16.32 10.21
C ALA A 55 25.31 -17.84 9.98
N GLY A 56 25.34 -18.24 8.71
CA GLY A 56 25.37 -19.65 8.29
C GLY A 56 24.02 -20.38 8.33
N SER A 57 22.94 -19.70 8.73
CA SER A 57 21.59 -20.24 8.72
C SER A 57 20.87 -20.05 7.38
N LYS A 58 19.67 -20.62 7.27
CA LYS A 58 18.74 -20.43 6.14
C LYS A 58 17.54 -19.62 6.58
N LEU A 59 17.23 -18.56 5.80
CA LEU A 59 16.17 -17.61 6.07
C LEU A 59 15.09 -17.68 4.98
N LEU A 60 13.83 -17.82 5.38
CA LEU A 60 12.68 -17.71 4.52
C LEU A 60 12.06 -16.31 4.68
N ILE A 61 12.11 -15.49 3.64
CA ILE A 61 11.48 -14.16 3.64
C ILE A 61 10.08 -14.30 3.06
N CYS A 62 9.06 -14.02 3.87
CA CYS A 62 7.67 -14.28 3.55
C CYS A 62 6.95 -12.98 3.21
N ILE A 63 6.50 -12.84 1.98
CA ILE A 63 5.57 -11.79 1.59
C ILE A 63 4.15 -12.26 1.92
N ARG A 64 3.51 -11.57 2.86
CA ARG A 64 2.15 -11.83 3.30
C ARG A 64 1.18 -10.87 2.62
N GLY A 65 0.09 -11.40 2.08
CA GLY A 65 -0.85 -10.65 1.24
C GLY A 65 -0.40 -10.62 -0.23
N TYR A 66 -1.07 -9.79 -1.01
CA TYR A 66 -0.73 -9.63 -2.43
C TYR A 66 0.61 -8.91 -2.58
N PRO A 67 1.56 -9.51 -3.34
CA PRO A 67 2.85 -8.85 -3.56
C PRO A 67 2.69 -7.48 -4.22
N ASP A 68 3.22 -6.46 -3.56
CA ASP A 68 3.24 -5.08 -4.04
C ASP A 68 4.68 -4.52 -4.07
N PRO A 69 4.91 -3.31 -4.60
CA PRO A 69 6.26 -2.79 -4.74
C PRO A 69 6.99 -2.59 -3.41
N ASP A 70 6.28 -2.29 -2.30
CA ASP A 70 6.91 -2.02 -1.02
C ASP A 70 7.39 -3.31 -0.34
N ASN A 71 6.54 -4.33 -0.28
CA ASN A 71 6.97 -5.61 0.29
C ASN A 71 7.99 -6.34 -0.59
N ILE A 72 7.95 -6.20 -1.93
CA ILE A 72 8.96 -6.76 -2.85
C ILE A 72 10.30 -6.06 -2.64
N GLY A 73 10.31 -4.72 -2.61
CA GLY A 73 11.53 -3.93 -2.42
C GLY A 73 12.19 -4.17 -1.07
N SER A 74 11.42 -4.15 0.00
CA SER A 74 11.88 -4.40 1.37
C SER A 74 12.39 -5.84 1.55
N SER A 75 11.73 -6.83 0.95
CA SER A 75 12.20 -8.23 0.96
C SER A 75 13.54 -8.41 0.24
N LEU A 76 13.74 -7.76 -0.90
CA LEU A 76 15.02 -7.77 -1.61
C LEU A 76 16.15 -7.13 -0.79
N ALA A 77 15.87 -6.02 -0.12
CA ALA A 77 16.84 -5.35 0.73
C ALA A 77 17.22 -6.23 1.93
N LEU A 78 16.24 -6.88 2.57
CA LEU A 78 16.49 -7.85 3.63
C LEU A 78 17.33 -9.03 3.14
N GLN A 79 16.99 -9.58 1.96
CA GLN A 79 17.76 -10.67 1.34
C GLN A 79 19.21 -10.28 1.09
N TRP A 80 19.44 -9.06 0.61
CA TRP A 80 20.79 -8.56 0.38
C TRP A 80 21.57 -8.40 1.69
N LEU A 81 20.97 -7.78 2.73
CA LEU A 81 21.57 -7.65 4.06
C LEU A 81 21.87 -9.02 4.70
N ALA A 82 20.95 -9.97 4.61
CA ALA A 82 21.14 -11.33 5.10
C ALA A 82 22.36 -12.01 4.43
N ARG A 83 22.52 -11.84 3.13
CA ARG A 83 23.66 -12.39 2.38
C ARG A 83 25.01 -11.81 2.82
N GLN A 84 25.06 -10.52 3.21
CA GLN A 84 26.28 -9.90 3.73
C GLN A 84 26.76 -10.57 5.02
N HIS A 85 25.85 -11.23 5.76
CA HIS A 85 26.15 -12.00 6.97
C HIS A 85 26.25 -13.52 6.73
N GLY A 86 26.31 -13.96 5.47
CA GLY A 86 26.42 -15.37 5.11
C GLY A 86 25.16 -16.19 5.41
N ILE A 87 24.00 -15.55 5.40
CA ILE A 87 22.68 -16.19 5.50
C ILE A 87 22.18 -16.51 4.09
N ASP A 88 21.87 -17.79 3.82
CA ASP A 88 21.22 -18.23 2.61
C ASP A 88 19.72 -17.94 2.72
N SER A 89 19.14 -17.18 1.80
CA SER A 89 17.75 -16.74 1.91
C SER A 89 16.96 -16.85 0.62
N ARG A 90 15.66 -17.14 0.76
CA ARG A 90 14.69 -17.17 -0.35
C ARG A 90 13.49 -16.31 -0.01
N ILE A 91 12.93 -15.65 -1.02
CA ILE A 91 11.69 -14.88 -0.92
C ILE A 91 10.56 -15.76 -1.43
N ILE A 92 9.47 -15.87 -0.64
CA ILE A 92 8.25 -16.55 -1.04
C ILE A 92 7.04 -15.62 -0.90
N HIS A 93 6.05 -15.85 -1.73
CA HIS A 93 4.74 -15.21 -1.62
C HIS A 93 3.62 -16.25 -1.65
N PHE A 94 2.49 -15.92 -1.02
CA PHE A 94 1.35 -16.84 -0.85
C PHE A 94 0.21 -16.51 -1.80
N GLU A 95 0.11 -15.27 -2.23
CA GLU A 95 -0.93 -14.77 -3.12
C GLU A 95 -0.35 -14.43 -4.48
N GLU A 96 -1.17 -14.53 -5.52
CA GLU A 96 -0.78 -14.18 -6.88
C GLU A 96 -0.33 -12.72 -7.00
N ILE A 97 0.67 -12.46 -7.85
CA ILE A 97 1.07 -11.09 -8.20
C ILE A 97 0.04 -10.52 -9.17
N SER A 98 -1.05 -9.97 -8.64
CA SER A 98 -2.24 -9.58 -9.41
C SER A 98 -2.05 -8.33 -10.25
N HIS A 99 -1.34 -7.31 -9.75
CA HIS A 99 -1.15 -6.04 -10.45
C HIS A 99 -0.10 -6.11 -11.56
N HIS A 100 -0.41 -5.49 -12.72
CA HIS A 100 0.52 -5.43 -13.85
C HIS A 100 1.83 -4.74 -13.52
N GLU A 101 1.79 -3.69 -12.69
CA GLU A 101 2.98 -3.00 -12.21
C GLU A 101 3.89 -3.93 -11.43
N ASN A 102 3.33 -4.71 -10.52
CA ASN A 102 4.06 -5.63 -9.67
C ASN A 102 4.68 -6.77 -10.50
N ARG A 103 3.91 -7.34 -11.44
CA ARG A 103 4.46 -8.32 -12.40
C ARG A 103 5.57 -7.75 -13.27
N ALA A 104 5.43 -6.50 -13.71
CA ALA A 104 6.45 -5.85 -14.50
C ALA A 104 7.68 -5.51 -13.66
N LEU A 105 7.53 -5.07 -12.41
CA LEU A 105 8.63 -4.87 -11.46
C LEU A 105 9.44 -6.16 -11.34
N VAL A 106 8.79 -7.26 -10.98
CA VAL A 106 9.44 -8.58 -10.83
C VAL A 106 10.15 -9.00 -12.12
N LYS A 107 9.44 -8.94 -13.25
CA LYS A 107 9.99 -9.37 -14.55
C LYS A 107 11.14 -8.47 -15.05
N LYS A 108 11.01 -7.15 -14.92
CA LYS A 108 12.00 -6.20 -15.47
C LYS A 108 13.25 -6.10 -14.63
N LEU A 109 13.11 -6.26 -13.31
CA LEU A 109 14.23 -6.32 -12.40
C LEU A 109 14.81 -7.72 -12.24
N ASP A 110 14.22 -8.73 -12.89
CA ASP A 110 14.62 -10.13 -12.76
C ASP A 110 14.72 -10.55 -11.28
N ILE A 111 13.59 -10.35 -10.57
CA ILE A 111 13.50 -10.66 -9.14
C ILE A 111 13.13 -12.12 -8.96
N GLU A 112 13.99 -12.86 -8.28
CA GLU A 112 13.75 -14.26 -7.94
C GLU A 112 12.86 -14.35 -6.69
N MET A 113 11.63 -14.81 -6.89
CA MET A 113 10.66 -15.08 -5.82
C MET A 113 9.92 -16.38 -6.18
N ASP A 114 9.59 -17.16 -5.17
CA ASP A 114 8.83 -18.40 -5.35
C ASP A 114 7.38 -18.21 -4.91
N GLU A 115 6.45 -18.67 -5.72
CA GLU A 115 5.07 -18.86 -5.26
C GLU A 115 5.00 -20.10 -4.37
N TRP A 116 4.45 -19.94 -3.18
CA TRP A 116 4.28 -21.06 -2.27
C TRP A 116 3.31 -22.09 -2.84
N ASN A 117 3.66 -23.36 -2.68
CA ASN A 117 2.78 -24.49 -2.97
C ASN A 117 3.01 -25.61 -1.95
N GLU A 118 2.10 -26.59 -1.90
CA GLU A 118 2.17 -27.70 -0.94
C GLU A 118 3.45 -28.54 -1.02
N GLY A 119 4.17 -28.49 -2.14
CA GLY A 119 5.46 -29.16 -2.33
C GLY A 119 6.66 -28.38 -1.82
N PHE A 120 6.47 -27.14 -1.34
CA PHE A 120 7.56 -26.31 -0.84
C PHE A 120 8.02 -26.80 0.54
N ASP A 121 9.30 -27.18 0.64
CA ASP A 121 9.88 -27.76 1.87
C ASP A 121 10.37 -26.66 2.83
N CYS A 122 9.50 -26.24 3.73
CA CYS A 122 9.80 -25.27 4.78
C CYS A 122 10.73 -25.80 5.87
N THR A 123 10.97 -27.14 5.95
CA THR A 123 11.81 -27.72 7.01
C THR A 123 13.30 -27.43 6.86
N LYS A 124 13.70 -26.89 5.72
CA LYS A 124 15.07 -26.51 5.39
C LYS A 124 15.49 -25.17 6.01
N TYR A 125 14.53 -24.40 6.56
CA TYR A 125 14.79 -23.04 7.05
C TYR A 125 14.84 -23.00 8.56
N ASP A 126 15.86 -22.31 9.08
CA ASP A 126 16.07 -22.11 10.52
C ASP A 126 15.25 -20.92 11.02
N TYR A 127 15.07 -19.94 10.15
CA TYR A 127 14.38 -18.70 10.45
C TYR A 127 13.44 -18.30 9.32
N TYR A 128 12.45 -17.48 9.67
CA TYR A 128 11.66 -16.73 8.71
C TYR A 128 11.66 -15.23 9.05
N ALA A 129 11.36 -14.39 8.08
CA ALA A 129 11.16 -12.96 8.25
C ALA A 129 9.94 -12.52 7.48
N ILE A 130 9.34 -11.43 7.92
CA ILE A 130 8.20 -10.78 7.27
C ILE A 130 8.53 -9.29 7.12
N THR A 131 8.32 -8.76 5.94
CA THR A 131 8.43 -7.34 5.65
C THR A 131 7.08 -6.83 5.16
N ASP A 132 6.74 -5.62 5.56
CA ASP A 132 5.57 -4.90 5.08
C ASP A 132 4.26 -5.68 5.26
N SER A 133 3.88 -5.89 6.51
CA SER A 133 2.65 -6.61 6.86
C SER A 133 2.14 -6.22 8.24
N GLN A 134 0.84 -6.00 8.36
CA GLN A 134 0.18 -5.69 9.64
C GLN A 134 0.17 -6.86 10.63
N SER A 135 0.51 -8.07 10.21
CA SER A 135 0.42 -9.27 11.04
C SER A 135 1.57 -10.25 10.75
N ALA A 136 2.06 -10.90 11.80
CA ALA A 136 3.04 -11.96 11.69
C ALA A 136 2.42 -13.36 11.45
N GLU A 137 1.10 -13.47 11.36
CA GLU A 137 0.43 -14.74 11.08
C GLU A 137 0.58 -15.08 9.60
N LEU A 138 1.16 -16.24 9.32
CA LEU A 138 1.28 -16.76 7.97
C LEU A 138 0.10 -17.68 7.62
N PRO A 139 -0.29 -17.78 6.34
CA PRO A 139 -1.35 -18.69 5.90
C PRO A 139 -0.95 -20.17 6.00
N ILE A 140 0.30 -20.44 6.35
CA ILE A 140 0.87 -21.79 6.53
C ILE A 140 1.44 -21.97 7.94
N LYS A 141 1.58 -23.22 8.37
CA LYS A 141 2.29 -23.56 9.60
C LYS A 141 3.74 -23.89 9.29
N LEU A 142 4.66 -23.08 9.78
CA LEU A 142 6.08 -23.39 9.73
C LEU A 142 6.45 -24.39 10.83
N PRO A 143 7.55 -25.16 10.66
CA PRO A 143 8.11 -26.00 11.73
C PRO A 143 8.34 -25.18 13.00
N ALA A 144 8.09 -25.77 14.17
CA ALA A 144 8.27 -25.08 15.46
C ALA A 144 9.73 -24.61 15.72
N ALA A 145 10.69 -25.22 15.06
CA ALA A 145 12.10 -24.80 15.12
C ALA A 145 12.38 -23.54 14.29
N CYS A 146 11.57 -23.24 13.26
CA CYS A 146 11.72 -22.08 12.40
C CYS A 146 11.17 -20.84 13.13
N GLN A 147 12.05 -19.97 13.59
CA GLN A 147 11.70 -18.83 14.44
C GLN A 147 11.63 -17.53 13.62
N LEU A 148 10.77 -16.58 14.04
CA LEU A 148 10.72 -15.24 13.46
C LEU A 148 12.01 -14.48 13.78
N LEU A 149 12.85 -14.29 12.76
CA LEU A 149 14.12 -13.56 12.88
C LEU A 149 13.88 -12.05 12.86
N ALA A 150 13.13 -11.57 11.87
CA ALA A 150 12.86 -10.15 11.67
C ALA A 150 11.42 -9.91 11.22
N PHE A 151 10.82 -8.87 11.77
CA PHE A 151 9.54 -8.31 11.33
C PHE A 151 9.71 -6.79 11.21
N VAL A 152 9.56 -6.27 10.00
CA VAL A 152 9.74 -4.84 9.74
C VAL A 152 8.53 -4.33 8.96
N ASP A 153 7.90 -3.28 9.48
CA ASP A 153 6.63 -2.78 8.94
C ASP A 153 6.44 -1.28 9.22
N HIS A 154 5.63 -0.61 8.41
CA HIS A 154 5.23 0.78 8.64
C HIS A 154 3.74 0.92 8.99
N HIS A 155 3.00 -0.16 8.97
CA HIS A 155 1.58 -0.15 9.30
C HIS A 155 1.33 -0.28 10.80
N LYS A 156 0.10 0.09 11.21
CA LYS A 156 -0.37 -0.24 12.56
C LYS A 156 -0.57 -1.75 12.69
N PRO A 157 0.07 -2.42 13.67
CA PRO A 157 0.02 -3.86 13.77
C PRO A 157 -1.35 -4.38 14.19
N LEU A 158 -1.73 -5.51 13.62
CA LEU A 158 -2.89 -6.30 14.06
C LEU A 158 -2.42 -7.34 15.09
N GLY A 159 -2.48 -6.99 16.37
CA GLY A 159 -2.04 -7.85 17.46
C GLY A 159 -0.58 -7.64 17.88
N THR A 160 -0.05 -8.58 18.69
CA THR A 160 1.32 -8.50 19.22
C THR A 160 2.25 -9.32 18.35
N VAL A 161 3.31 -8.71 17.86
CA VAL A 161 4.38 -9.40 17.13
C VAL A 161 5.54 -9.73 18.07
N GLN A 162 6.00 -10.98 18.05
CA GLN A 162 7.17 -11.42 18.81
C GLN A 162 8.18 -12.06 17.88
N GLY A 163 9.38 -11.50 17.80
CA GLY A 163 10.49 -11.95 16.97
C GLY A 163 11.82 -11.55 17.58
N ARG A 164 12.93 -11.99 17.00
CA ARG A 164 14.26 -11.55 17.48
C ARG A 164 14.50 -10.08 17.20
N TRP A 165 14.01 -9.58 16.07
CA TRP A 165 13.96 -8.18 15.71
C TRP A 165 12.55 -7.80 15.27
N VAL A 166 11.98 -6.77 15.88
CA VAL A 166 10.68 -6.22 15.51
C VAL A 166 10.83 -4.71 15.42
N ASP A 167 10.63 -4.16 14.24
CA ASP A 167 10.69 -2.72 13.99
C ASP A 167 9.44 -2.27 13.23
N ILE A 168 8.55 -1.58 13.93
CA ILE A 168 7.29 -1.07 13.39
C ILE A 168 7.31 0.44 13.49
N ARG A 169 7.28 1.14 12.34
CA ARG A 169 7.43 2.59 12.27
C ARG A 169 6.24 3.24 11.56
N GLU A 170 5.14 3.42 12.28
CA GLU A 170 3.93 4.08 11.75
C GLU A 170 4.17 5.52 11.24
N ALA A 171 5.30 6.12 11.57
CA ALA A 171 5.72 7.43 11.08
C ALA A 171 6.45 7.39 9.72
N SER A 172 6.77 6.19 9.19
CA SER A 172 7.32 6.01 7.85
C SER A 172 6.18 5.89 6.84
N GLY A 173 6.37 6.44 5.65
CA GLY A 173 5.40 6.29 4.57
C GLY A 173 5.50 4.93 3.85
N SER A 174 6.60 4.18 4.06
CA SER A 174 6.84 2.88 3.46
C SER A 174 7.84 2.05 4.26
N THR A 175 7.76 0.73 4.15
CA THR A 175 8.75 -0.22 4.69
C THR A 175 10.05 -0.17 3.89
N SER A 176 9.98 0.10 2.59
CA SER A 176 11.14 0.34 1.74
C SER A 176 12.02 1.50 2.25
N ALA A 177 11.42 2.57 2.79
CA ALA A 177 12.18 3.66 3.38
C ALA A 177 12.92 3.23 4.66
N ILE A 178 12.31 2.39 5.48
CA ILE A 178 12.96 1.81 6.68
C ILE A 178 14.18 0.98 6.25
N PHE A 179 14.03 0.13 5.23
CA PHE A 179 15.16 -0.66 4.73
C PHE A 179 16.25 0.19 4.07
N ALA A 180 15.90 1.30 3.43
CA ALA A 180 16.90 2.24 2.94
C ALA A 180 17.70 2.87 4.08
N GLU A 181 17.08 3.19 5.23
CA GLU A 181 17.81 3.65 6.42
C GLU A 181 18.76 2.56 6.94
N TYR A 182 18.31 1.30 7.04
CA TYR A 182 19.23 0.20 7.40
C TYR A 182 20.44 0.12 6.46
N LEU A 183 20.23 0.26 5.15
CA LEU A 183 21.30 0.25 4.16
C LEU A 183 22.24 1.47 4.31
N MET A 184 21.74 2.63 4.72
CA MET A 184 22.55 3.83 5.00
C MET A 184 23.45 3.65 6.23
N GLU A 185 22.94 2.98 7.26
CA GLU A 185 23.59 2.80 8.54
C GLU A 185 24.45 1.54 8.63
N SER A 186 24.22 0.56 7.74
CA SER A 186 24.97 -0.70 7.70
C SER A 186 26.43 -0.50 7.38
N PRO A 187 27.33 -1.27 8.01
CA PRO A 187 28.73 -1.38 7.58
C PRO A 187 28.86 -1.93 6.14
N HIS A 188 27.81 -2.58 5.64
CA HIS A 188 27.70 -3.11 4.28
C HIS A 188 26.87 -2.18 3.37
N ARG A 189 26.85 -0.88 3.64
CA ARG A 189 26.15 0.09 2.78
C ARG A 189 26.59 0.02 1.32
N PHE A 190 25.73 0.49 0.42
CA PHE A 190 26.08 0.56 -0.99
C PHE A 190 27.31 1.46 -1.21
N GLU A 191 28.38 0.90 -1.77
CA GLU A 191 29.63 1.63 -2.05
C GLU A 191 29.63 2.29 -3.45
N GLY A 192 28.80 1.77 -4.36
CA GLY A 192 28.67 2.26 -5.73
C GLY A 192 27.64 1.46 -6.53
N PRO A 193 27.31 1.93 -7.74
CA PRO A 193 26.35 1.22 -8.58
C PRO A 193 26.94 -0.12 -9.07
N SER A 194 26.17 -1.18 -8.88
CA SER A 194 26.37 -2.49 -9.50
C SER A 194 25.00 -2.99 -9.98
N PRO A 195 24.93 -3.99 -10.85
CA PRO A 195 23.62 -4.52 -11.29
C PRO A 195 22.69 -4.90 -10.13
N GLU A 196 23.25 -5.51 -9.08
CA GLU A 196 22.48 -5.91 -7.90
C GLU A 196 22.05 -4.70 -7.04
N VAL A 197 22.96 -3.77 -6.75
CA VAL A 197 22.68 -2.53 -6.01
C VAL A 197 21.62 -1.71 -6.75
N THR A 198 21.76 -1.58 -8.08
CA THR A 198 20.78 -0.86 -8.91
C THR A 198 19.42 -1.52 -8.91
N LYS A 199 19.36 -2.86 -8.95
CA LYS A 199 18.12 -3.65 -8.83
C LYS A 199 17.41 -3.31 -7.50
N ILE A 200 18.10 -3.45 -6.37
CA ILE A 200 17.55 -3.24 -5.03
C ILE A 200 17.13 -1.77 -4.85
N ALA A 201 17.99 -0.82 -5.20
CA ALA A 201 17.69 0.61 -5.09
C ALA A 201 16.47 1.01 -5.93
N THR A 202 16.32 0.43 -7.14
CA THR A 202 15.18 0.70 -8.01
C THR A 202 13.89 0.10 -7.45
N ALA A 203 13.95 -1.11 -6.88
CA ALA A 203 12.81 -1.74 -6.23
C ALA A 203 12.36 -0.94 -5.00
N LEU A 204 13.28 -0.57 -4.10
CA LEU A 204 13.00 0.24 -2.91
C LEU A 204 12.41 1.61 -3.29
N MET A 205 13.00 2.30 -4.27
CA MET A 205 12.48 3.58 -4.74
C MET A 205 11.06 3.46 -5.29
N HIS A 206 10.77 2.35 -5.98
CA HIS A 206 9.42 2.10 -6.49
C HIS A 206 8.44 1.79 -5.35
N GLY A 207 8.86 1.03 -4.32
CA GLY A 207 8.09 0.80 -3.09
C GLY A 207 7.74 2.11 -2.39
N ILE A 208 8.72 2.96 -2.13
CA ILE A 208 8.50 4.29 -1.53
C ILE A 208 7.45 5.08 -2.34
N ARG A 209 7.60 5.13 -3.66
CA ARG A 209 6.68 5.88 -4.52
C ARG A 209 5.27 5.31 -4.53
N SER A 210 5.15 3.99 -4.52
CA SER A 210 3.85 3.30 -4.51
C SER A 210 3.08 3.62 -3.24
N ASP A 211 3.68 3.43 -2.08
CA ASP A 211 3.01 3.55 -0.80
C ASP A 211 2.78 4.99 -0.36
N THR A 212 3.61 5.91 -0.86
CA THR A 212 3.45 7.34 -0.57
C THR A 212 2.62 8.09 -1.62
N ASP A 213 1.93 7.39 -2.52
CA ASP A 213 1.17 8.00 -3.63
C ASP A 213 2.03 9.02 -4.41
N ASN A 214 3.16 8.53 -4.94
CA ASN A 214 4.17 9.35 -5.62
C ASN A 214 4.63 10.56 -4.80
N PHE A 215 4.97 10.33 -3.53
CA PHE A 215 5.44 11.30 -2.53
C PHE A 215 4.38 12.28 -2.00
N VAL A 216 3.11 12.13 -2.35
CA VAL A 216 2.02 12.97 -1.80
C VAL A 216 1.88 12.75 -0.29
N ASN A 217 2.00 11.50 0.17
CA ASN A 217 1.90 11.11 1.57
C ASN A 217 3.28 10.80 2.20
N ALA A 218 4.37 11.19 1.54
CA ALA A 218 5.72 10.90 2.01
C ALA A 218 6.08 11.66 3.29
N THR A 219 6.83 11.01 4.14
CA THR A 219 7.38 11.56 5.38
C THR A 219 8.85 11.96 5.19
N MET A 220 9.46 12.52 6.23
CA MET A 220 10.88 12.87 6.18
C MET A 220 11.78 11.63 5.99
N ILE A 221 11.35 10.46 6.48
CA ILE A 221 12.09 9.20 6.33
C ILE A 221 12.12 8.83 4.85
N ASP A 222 10.99 8.88 4.16
CA ASP A 222 10.87 8.54 2.73
C ASP A 222 11.71 9.48 1.85
N TYR A 223 11.75 10.78 2.16
CA TYR A 223 12.58 11.73 1.42
C TYR A 223 14.08 11.48 1.60
N ARG A 224 14.55 11.19 2.83
CA ARG A 224 15.95 10.83 3.09
C ARG A 224 16.34 9.52 2.42
N ALA A 225 15.48 8.52 2.51
CA ALA A 225 15.64 7.24 1.82
C ALA A 225 15.78 7.45 0.30
N SER A 226 14.88 8.25 -0.28
CA SER A 226 14.89 8.54 -1.71
C SER A 226 16.12 9.33 -2.16
N GLU A 227 16.62 10.28 -1.35
CA GLU A 227 17.88 10.97 -1.61
C GLU A 227 19.04 9.98 -1.71
N PHE A 228 19.18 9.09 -0.74
CA PHE A 228 20.20 8.06 -0.73
C PHE A 228 20.09 7.13 -1.94
N LEU A 229 18.91 6.57 -2.19
CA LEU A 229 18.67 5.62 -3.26
C LEU A 229 18.86 6.24 -4.65
N SER A 230 18.62 7.55 -4.81
CA SER A 230 18.69 8.26 -6.09
C SER A 230 20.04 8.15 -6.81
N GLN A 231 21.10 7.85 -6.06
CA GLN A 231 22.47 7.68 -6.58
C GLN A 231 22.66 6.32 -7.27
N PHE A 232 21.79 5.35 -7.00
CA PHE A 232 21.93 3.96 -7.43
C PHE A 232 20.80 3.49 -8.36
N VAL A 233 19.68 4.23 -8.39
CA VAL A 233 18.47 3.88 -9.14
C VAL A 233 18.70 3.93 -10.64
N ASP A 234 18.22 2.93 -11.38
CA ASP A 234 18.01 2.99 -12.82
C ASP A 234 16.73 3.79 -13.11
N LYS A 235 16.90 5.03 -13.55
CA LYS A 235 15.79 5.96 -13.82
C LYS A 235 14.93 5.53 -15.00
N ASP A 236 15.54 4.92 -16.02
CA ASP A 236 14.81 4.46 -17.20
C ASP A 236 13.95 3.25 -16.85
N LEU A 237 14.50 2.33 -16.06
CA LEU A 237 13.80 1.17 -15.58
C LEU A 237 12.67 1.56 -14.59
N LEU A 238 12.92 2.48 -13.67
CA LEU A 238 11.92 3.03 -12.78
C LEU A 238 10.77 3.70 -13.56
N ALA A 239 11.11 4.50 -14.58
CA ALA A 239 10.13 5.11 -15.46
C ALA A 239 9.34 4.06 -16.26
N LEU A 240 10.00 3.00 -16.70
CA LEU A 240 9.35 1.90 -17.44
C LEU A 240 8.37 1.12 -16.56
N VAL A 241 8.74 0.82 -15.31
CA VAL A 241 7.87 0.15 -14.34
C VAL A 241 6.69 1.05 -13.96
N SER A 242 6.94 2.35 -13.73
CA SER A 242 5.90 3.31 -13.33
C SER A 242 4.95 3.70 -14.48
N ARG A 243 5.32 3.49 -15.75
CA ARG A 243 4.51 3.80 -16.92
C ARG A 243 3.86 2.54 -17.49
N GLN A 244 3.18 1.80 -16.64
CA GLN A 244 2.51 0.58 -17.09
C GLN A 244 1.46 0.88 -18.15
N SER A 245 1.46 0.05 -19.17
CA SER A 245 0.39 0.05 -20.16
C SER A 245 -0.89 -0.45 -19.49
N ILE A 246 -1.94 0.34 -19.56
CA ILE A 246 -3.28 -0.13 -19.16
C ILE A 246 -3.64 -1.30 -20.08
N PRO A 247 -4.09 -2.46 -19.57
CA PRO A 247 -4.50 -3.57 -20.39
C PRO A 247 -5.55 -3.16 -21.43
N ALA A 248 -5.48 -3.70 -22.65
CA ALA A 248 -6.44 -3.40 -23.69
C ALA A 248 -7.88 -3.61 -23.22
N LYS A 249 -8.11 -4.67 -22.42
CA LYS A 249 -9.44 -4.95 -21.85
C LYS A 249 -9.90 -3.89 -20.84
N THR A 250 -9.01 -3.38 -20.01
CA THR A 250 -9.32 -2.25 -19.12
C THR A 250 -9.65 -1.00 -19.91
N MET A 251 -8.95 -0.75 -21.03
CA MET A 251 -9.28 0.36 -21.94
C MET A 251 -10.65 0.17 -22.60
N ASP A 252 -10.98 -1.07 -23.03
CA ASP A 252 -12.30 -1.41 -23.59
C ASP A 252 -13.40 -1.16 -22.53
N LEU A 253 -13.19 -1.61 -21.28
CA LEU A 253 -14.11 -1.34 -20.17
C LEU A 253 -14.26 0.15 -19.89
N THR A 254 -13.15 0.90 -19.92
CA THR A 254 -13.17 2.35 -19.73
C THR A 254 -13.95 3.06 -20.84
N GLN A 255 -13.83 2.60 -22.09
CA GLN A 255 -14.64 3.12 -23.20
C GLN A 255 -16.13 2.89 -22.94
N VAL A 256 -16.52 1.67 -22.54
CA VAL A 256 -17.92 1.35 -22.21
C VAL A 256 -18.40 2.22 -21.04
N ALA A 257 -17.58 2.37 -20.01
CA ALA A 257 -17.93 3.18 -18.84
C ALA A 257 -18.12 4.66 -19.21
N LEU A 258 -17.27 5.20 -20.06
CA LEU A 258 -17.42 6.58 -20.56
C LEU A 258 -18.69 6.77 -21.39
N GLN A 259 -19.09 5.78 -22.18
CA GLN A 259 -20.32 5.83 -22.98
C GLN A 259 -21.58 5.72 -22.11
N ARG A 260 -21.55 4.93 -21.07
CA ARG A 260 -22.71 4.61 -20.21
C ARG A 260 -22.72 5.38 -18.88
N LYS A 261 -21.82 6.36 -18.71
CA LYS A 261 -21.75 7.17 -17.51
C LYS A 261 -23.05 7.93 -17.25
N ASP A 262 -23.48 7.93 -16.01
CA ASP A 262 -24.48 8.83 -15.49
C ASP A 262 -23.86 9.73 -14.42
N ILE A 263 -24.05 11.04 -14.56
CA ILE A 263 -23.45 12.04 -13.68
C ILE A 263 -24.54 12.75 -12.92
N ARG A 264 -24.43 12.72 -11.60
CA ARG A 264 -25.35 13.35 -10.66
C ARG A 264 -24.56 14.19 -9.65
N GLY A 265 -24.55 15.51 -9.86
CA GLY A 265 -23.71 16.40 -9.07
C GLY A 265 -22.23 16.04 -9.23
N THR A 266 -21.56 15.71 -8.11
CA THR A 266 -20.15 15.30 -8.07
C THR A 266 -19.97 13.77 -8.18
N PHE A 267 -21.07 12.99 -8.34
CA PHE A 267 -21.04 11.55 -8.51
C PHE A 267 -21.07 11.15 -9.98
N MET A 268 -20.33 10.10 -10.32
CA MET A 268 -20.40 9.41 -11.61
C MET A 268 -20.64 7.92 -11.38
N PHE A 269 -21.70 7.41 -11.95
CA PHE A 269 -22.06 5.99 -11.97
C PHE A 269 -21.87 5.41 -13.35
N SER A 270 -21.36 4.19 -13.44
CA SER A 270 -21.26 3.51 -14.73
C SER A 270 -21.34 2.00 -14.62
N GLY A 271 -22.34 1.42 -15.27
CA GLY A 271 -22.48 0.00 -15.46
C GLY A 271 -21.79 -0.48 -16.73
N VAL A 272 -20.80 -1.36 -16.63
CA VAL A 272 -19.99 -1.82 -17.78
C VAL A 272 -20.53 -3.08 -18.46
N GLY A 273 -21.53 -3.74 -17.91
CA GLY A 273 -22.09 -4.98 -18.46
C GLY A 273 -21.47 -6.23 -17.88
N PHE A 274 -21.32 -7.25 -18.73
CA PHE A 274 -20.72 -8.52 -18.33
C PHE A 274 -19.20 -8.48 -18.50
N VAL A 275 -18.48 -8.90 -17.45
CA VAL A 275 -17.02 -8.89 -17.36
C VAL A 275 -16.57 -10.33 -17.05
N ARG A 276 -15.49 -10.78 -17.67
CA ARG A 276 -14.90 -12.08 -17.35
C ARG A 276 -14.16 -12.03 -16.02
N ASP A 277 -14.02 -13.16 -15.34
CA ASP A 277 -13.32 -13.22 -14.05
C ASP A 277 -11.89 -12.67 -14.15
N GLU A 278 -11.18 -13.04 -15.21
CA GLU A 278 -9.81 -12.57 -15.46
C GLU A 278 -9.68 -11.06 -15.73
N ASP A 279 -10.78 -10.37 -16.07
CA ASP A 279 -10.83 -8.93 -16.34
C ASP A 279 -11.42 -8.11 -15.17
N ARG A 280 -11.74 -8.77 -14.05
CA ARG A 280 -12.41 -8.18 -12.87
C ARG A 280 -11.71 -6.92 -12.36
N ASP A 281 -10.39 -6.97 -12.25
CA ASP A 281 -9.58 -5.85 -11.74
C ASP A 281 -9.71 -4.59 -12.61
N GLY A 282 -10.11 -4.74 -13.87
CA GLY A 282 -10.41 -3.64 -14.78
C GLY A 282 -11.52 -2.73 -14.29
N ILE A 283 -12.47 -3.22 -13.46
CA ILE A 283 -13.56 -2.42 -12.89
C ILE A 283 -12.98 -1.34 -11.97
N GLY A 284 -12.07 -1.73 -11.07
CA GLY A 284 -11.40 -0.81 -10.15
C GLY A 284 -10.49 0.19 -10.87
N GLN A 285 -9.68 -0.30 -11.82
CA GLN A 285 -8.80 0.55 -12.64
C GLN A 285 -9.59 1.56 -13.48
N CYS A 286 -10.75 1.16 -13.98
CA CYS A 286 -11.66 2.05 -14.70
C CYS A 286 -12.20 3.15 -13.77
N ALA A 287 -12.58 2.82 -12.53
CA ALA A 287 -13.04 3.79 -11.54
C ALA A 287 -11.93 4.79 -11.18
N ASP A 288 -10.70 4.31 -10.99
CA ASP A 288 -9.52 5.15 -10.74
C ASP A 288 -9.29 6.15 -11.90
N TYR A 289 -9.37 5.67 -13.14
CA TYR A 289 -9.22 6.54 -14.32
C TYR A 289 -10.32 7.60 -14.42
N LEU A 290 -11.58 7.21 -14.24
CA LEU A 290 -12.72 8.11 -14.35
C LEU A 290 -12.75 9.18 -13.26
N LEU A 291 -12.15 8.90 -12.11
CA LEU A 291 -12.04 9.86 -10.99
C LEU A 291 -11.21 11.10 -11.37
N HIS A 292 -10.35 11.02 -12.41
CA HIS A 292 -9.58 12.17 -12.88
C HIS A 292 -10.44 13.22 -13.61
N ARG A 293 -11.72 12.92 -13.91
CA ARG A 293 -12.60 13.88 -14.56
C ARG A 293 -12.86 15.09 -13.66
N GLU A 294 -12.71 16.28 -14.25
CA GLU A 294 -13.05 17.55 -13.59
C GLU A 294 -14.52 17.57 -13.12
N GLY A 295 -14.77 18.09 -11.92
CA GLY A 295 -16.09 18.20 -11.32
C GLY A 295 -16.66 16.90 -10.77
N ILE A 296 -15.88 15.81 -10.74
CA ILE A 296 -16.25 14.53 -10.13
C ILE A 296 -15.41 14.29 -8.89
N GLU A 297 -16.10 13.99 -7.79
CA GLU A 297 -15.48 13.63 -6.53
C GLU A 297 -15.62 12.14 -6.20
N THR A 298 -16.66 11.47 -6.68
CA THR A 298 -16.93 10.06 -6.44
C THR A 298 -17.32 9.35 -7.72
N VAL A 299 -16.68 8.23 -7.99
CA VAL A 299 -16.96 7.35 -9.12
C VAL A 299 -17.32 5.96 -8.63
N ILE A 300 -18.35 5.37 -9.20
CA ILE A 300 -18.71 3.98 -8.98
C ILE A 300 -18.85 3.29 -10.35
N VAL A 301 -18.00 2.27 -10.55
CA VAL A 301 -18.08 1.42 -11.74
C VAL A 301 -18.47 0.02 -11.30
N TYR A 302 -19.38 -0.63 -12.01
CA TYR A 302 -19.85 -1.96 -11.68
C TYR A 302 -20.19 -2.79 -12.91
N GLY A 303 -20.15 -4.11 -12.75
CA GLY A 303 -20.50 -5.06 -13.80
C GLY A 303 -20.88 -6.43 -13.22
N VAL A 304 -21.26 -7.34 -14.09
CA VAL A 304 -21.51 -8.74 -13.75
C VAL A 304 -20.26 -9.53 -14.08
N VAL A 305 -19.59 -10.07 -13.07
CA VAL A 305 -18.33 -10.82 -13.20
C VAL A 305 -18.62 -12.31 -13.16
N GLY A 306 -17.98 -13.06 -14.08
CA GLY A 306 -18.08 -14.52 -14.15
C GLY A 306 -19.50 -15.06 -14.34
N ASN A 307 -20.47 -14.17 -14.54
CA ASN A 307 -21.90 -14.48 -14.50
C ASN A 307 -22.40 -15.00 -13.14
N GLU A 308 -21.66 -14.73 -12.08
CA GLU A 308 -21.93 -15.17 -10.70
C GLU A 308 -22.23 -14.02 -9.76
N TYR A 309 -21.58 -12.88 -9.95
CA TYR A 309 -21.65 -11.75 -9.03
C TYR A 309 -21.87 -10.43 -9.77
N ILE A 310 -22.58 -9.50 -9.11
CA ILE A 310 -22.46 -8.09 -9.42
C ILE A 310 -21.28 -7.57 -8.61
N ASP A 311 -20.23 -7.13 -9.28
CA ASP A 311 -19.02 -6.61 -8.66
C ASP A 311 -18.88 -5.12 -8.98
N GLY A 312 -18.46 -4.31 -8.01
CA GLY A 312 -18.29 -2.89 -8.24
C GLY A 312 -17.22 -2.26 -7.36
N SER A 313 -16.67 -1.19 -7.89
CA SER A 313 -15.64 -0.40 -7.22
C SER A 313 -16.06 1.04 -7.07
N LEU A 314 -15.93 1.56 -5.86
CA LEU A 314 -16.09 2.96 -5.51
C LEU A 314 -14.71 3.59 -5.31
N ARG A 315 -14.53 4.79 -5.86
CA ARG A 315 -13.38 5.66 -5.66
C ARG A 315 -13.86 7.07 -5.32
N THR A 316 -13.21 7.71 -4.36
CA THR A 316 -13.62 9.06 -3.95
C THR A 316 -12.44 9.95 -3.58
N LYS A 317 -12.55 11.23 -3.90
CA LYS A 317 -11.69 12.31 -3.42
C LYS A 317 -12.37 13.11 -2.30
N SER A 318 -13.64 12.81 -2.02
CA SER A 318 -14.42 13.52 -1.01
C SER A 318 -13.96 13.13 0.40
N HIS A 319 -13.60 14.12 1.20
CA HIS A 319 -13.24 13.93 2.61
C HIS A 319 -14.45 13.70 3.52
N THR A 320 -15.66 13.90 3.01
CA THR A 320 -16.91 13.76 3.77
C THR A 320 -17.63 12.44 3.51
N LEU A 321 -17.22 11.71 2.47
CA LEU A 321 -17.79 10.42 2.13
C LEU A 321 -16.91 9.30 2.72
N ASP A 322 -17.49 8.49 3.58
CA ASP A 322 -16.90 7.24 4.08
C ASP A 322 -17.36 6.09 3.18
N PRO A 323 -16.49 5.52 2.34
CA PRO A 323 -16.86 4.44 1.42
C PRO A 323 -17.40 3.19 2.12
N ASP A 324 -16.84 2.84 3.29
CA ASP A 324 -17.27 1.67 4.06
C ASP A 324 -18.73 1.82 4.50
N LYS A 325 -19.02 2.91 5.17
CA LYS A 325 -20.38 3.21 5.63
C LYS A 325 -21.34 3.37 4.47
N TRP A 326 -20.93 4.10 3.43
CA TRP A 326 -21.78 4.39 2.28
C TRP A 326 -22.23 3.11 1.57
N LEU A 327 -21.31 2.18 1.29
CA LEU A 327 -21.63 0.92 0.62
C LEU A 327 -22.45 -0.03 1.49
N LYS A 328 -22.17 -0.09 2.79
CA LYS A 328 -22.95 -0.87 3.75
C LYS A 328 -24.38 -0.37 3.85
N ASP A 329 -24.57 0.93 3.85
CA ASP A 329 -25.91 1.56 3.89
C ASP A 329 -26.69 1.32 2.60
N VAL A 330 -26.02 1.28 1.44
CA VAL A 330 -26.64 1.05 0.12
C VAL A 330 -27.09 -0.40 -0.04
N PHE A 331 -26.21 -1.35 0.26
CA PHE A 331 -26.42 -2.75 -0.10
C PHE A 331 -26.81 -3.65 1.07
N GLY A 332 -26.60 -3.20 2.31
CA GLY A 332 -26.96 -3.98 3.49
C GLY A 332 -26.13 -5.24 3.66
N GLN A 333 -26.78 -6.27 4.24
CA GLN A 333 -26.17 -7.53 4.65
C GLN A 333 -26.94 -8.74 4.09
N ASP A 334 -26.24 -9.85 3.99
CA ASP A 334 -26.83 -11.16 3.74
C ASP A 334 -27.52 -11.74 5.01
N ASN A 335 -28.14 -12.90 4.87
CA ASN A 335 -28.80 -13.58 5.99
C ASN A 335 -27.83 -14.05 7.09
N ALA A 336 -26.54 -14.11 6.81
CA ALA A 336 -25.51 -14.48 7.77
C ALA A 336 -24.88 -13.24 8.48
N GLY A 337 -25.31 -12.03 8.09
CA GLY A 337 -24.81 -10.77 8.64
C GLY A 337 -23.56 -10.22 7.96
N ASN A 338 -23.15 -10.79 6.81
CA ASN A 338 -22.03 -10.28 6.05
C ASN A 338 -22.48 -9.13 5.15
N PHE A 339 -21.77 -8.01 5.17
CA PHE A 339 -22.07 -6.90 4.27
C PHE A 339 -21.68 -7.21 2.83
N TYR A 340 -22.55 -6.81 1.89
CA TYR A 340 -22.24 -6.92 0.46
C TYR A 340 -21.20 -5.93 -0.02
N GLY A 341 -20.98 -4.84 0.71
CA GLY A 341 -20.00 -3.81 0.40
C GLY A 341 -19.24 -3.33 1.62
N GLY A 342 -18.07 -2.74 1.35
CA GLY A 342 -17.23 -2.16 2.38
C GLY A 342 -16.11 -1.34 1.76
N GLY A 343 -15.26 -0.72 2.60
CA GLY A 343 -14.22 0.14 2.07
C GLY A 343 -13.26 0.65 3.13
N ARG A 344 -12.42 1.57 2.67
CA ARG A 344 -11.48 2.35 3.48
C ARG A 344 -11.47 3.79 2.96
N LYS A 345 -10.68 4.65 3.53
CA LYS A 345 -10.66 6.11 3.38
C LYS A 345 -11.09 6.68 2.00
N ASP A 346 -10.60 6.15 0.90
CA ASP A 346 -10.79 6.67 -0.47
C ASP A 346 -11.30 5.63 -1.47
N LYS A 347 -11.45 4.39 -1.04
CA LYS A 347 -11.77 3.24 -1.89
C LYS A 347 -12.82 2.35 -1.21
N GLY A 348 -13.72 1.82 -2.01
CA GLY A 348 -14.66 0.80 -1.58
C GLY A 348 -14.95 -0.18 -2.71
N GLY A 349 -15.52 -1.31 -2.33
CA GLY A 349 -15.98 -2.32 -3.28
C GLY A 349 -17.23 -3.01 -2.75
N PHE A 350 -17.98 -3.60 -3.63
CA PHE A 350 -19.12 -4.44 -3.29
C PHE A 350 -19.21 -5.65 -4.21
N GLN A 351 -19.73 -6.73 -3.67
CA GLN A 351 -19.95 -7.97 -4.38
C GLN A 351 -21.29 -8.56 -3.97
N ILE A 352 -22.21 -8.71 -4.92
CA ILE A 352 -23.56 -9.22 -4.68
C ILE A 352 -23.77 -10.47 -5.52
N PRO A 353 -23.98 -11.65 -4.93
CA PRO A 353 -24.25 -12.88 -5.67
C PRO A 353 -25.52 -12.76 -6.53
N LEU A 354 -25.46 -13.16 -7.78
CA LEU A 354 -26.64 -13.26 -8.64
C LEU A 354 -27.61 -14.34 -8.18
N GLY A 355 -27.11 -15.35 -7.48
CA GLY A 355 -27.91 -16.46 -6.99
C GLY A 355 -28.75 -17.11 -8.09
N PHE A 356 -30.05 -17.20 -7.89
CA PHE A 356 -31.00 -17.77 -8.86
C PHE A 356 -30.91 -17.11 -10.24
N PHE A 357 -30.64 -15.79 -10.31
CA PHE A 357 -30.57 -15.05 -11.57
C PHE A 357 -29.39 -15.41 -12.47
N ALA A 358 -28.36 -16.11 -11.93
CA ALA A 358 -27.21 -16.59 -12.71
C ALA A 358 -27.64 -17.53 -13.84
N SER A 359 -28.78 -18.26 -13.68
CA SER A 359 -29.34 -19.17 -14.68
C SER A 359 -30.12 -18.47 -15.82
N CYS A 360 -30.27 -17.16 -15.77
CA CYS A 360 -30.97 -16.41 -16.79
C CYS A 360 -30.26 -16.50 -18.15
N SER A 361 -30.94 -17.00 -19.17
CA SER A 361 -30.38 -17.13 -20.53
C SER A 361 -30.38 -15.82 -21.30
N ASP A 362 -31.34 -14.93 -21.04
CA ASP A 362 -31.40 -13.60 -21.62
C ASP A 362 -30.50 -12.62 -20.84
N LYS A 363 -29.28 -12.49 -21.34
CA LYS A 363 -28.28 -11.62 -20.68
C LYS A 363 -28.60 -10.14 -20.83
N GLU A 364 -29.25 -9.73 -21.89
CA GLU A 364 -29.64 -8.33 -22.10
C GLU A 364 -30.70 -7.91 -21.09
N LEU A 365 -31.76 -8.71 -20.95
CA LEU A 365 -32.81 -8.48 -19.98
C LEU A 365 -32.24 -8.48 -18.54
N LEU A 366 -31.40 -9.48 -18.22
CA LEU A 366 -30.75 -9.55 -16.92
C LEU A 366 -29.94 -8.28 -16.61
N TRP A 367 -29.16 -7.83 -17.60
CA TRP A 367 -28.37 -6.61 -17.41
C TRP A 367 -29.21 -5.35 -17.20
N ILE A 368 -30.31 -5.21 -17.98
CA ILE A 368 -31.24 -4.08 -17.82
C ILE A 368 -31.82 -4.07 -16.41
N LEU A 369 -32.24 -5.24 -15.89
CA LEU A 369 -32.78 -5.35 -14.54
C LEU A 369 -31.76 -4.96 -13.48
N ILE A 370 -30.54 -5.56 -13.55
CA ILE A 370 -29.44 -5.28 -12.62
C ILE A 370 -29.11 -3.80 -12.63
N LYS A 371 -28.87 -3.25 -13.84
CA LYS A 371 -28.49 -1.84 -13.98
C LYS A 371 -29.53 -0.92 -13.38
N LYS A 372 -30.81 -1.15 -13.68
CA LYS A 372 -31.90 -0.33 -13.14
C LYS A 372 -31.95 -0.40 -11.61
N THR A 373 -31.87 -1.60 -11.04
CA THR A 373 -31.91 -1.79 -9.59
C THR A 373 -30.73 -1.11 -8.89
N ILE A 374 -29.52 -1.30 -9.39
CA ILE A 374 -28.31 -0.72 -8.80
C ILE A 374 -28.32 0.82 -8.91
N ASP A 375 -28.68 1.35 -10.07
CA ASP A 375 -28.76 2.80 -10.28
C ASP A 375 -29.82 3.45 -9.36
N GLU A 376 -30.99 2.81 -9.18
CA GLU A 376 -32.03 3.30 -8.27
C GLU A 376 -31.54 3.37 -6.81
N LEU A 377 -30.82 2.35 -6.32
CA LEU A 377 -30.20 2.36 -5.00
C LEU A 377 -29.22 3.51 -4.85
N PHE A 378 -28.41 3.78 -5.86
CA PHE A 378 -27.46 4.90 -5.83
C PHE A 378 -28.18 6.25 -5.82
N TYR A 379 -29.22 6.43 -6.63
CA TYR A 379 -29.98 7.69 -6.68
C TYR A 379 -30.69 7.96 -5.36
N GLU A 380 -31.31 6.94 -4.77
CA GLU A 380 -31.93 7.05 -3.45
C GLU A 380 -30.91 7.49 -2.39
N LYS A 381 -29.71 6.86 -2.39
CA LYS A 381 -28.66 7.18 -1.43
C LYS A 381 -28.14 8.62 -1.54
N ILE A 382 -28.07 9.18 -2.75
CA ILE A 382 -27.62 10.57 -2.94
C ILE A 382 -28.80 11.59 -2.93
N GLY A 383 -30.04 11.14 -2.69
CA GLY A 383 -31.21 12.01 -2.60
C GLY A 383 -31.65 12.62 -3.93
N VAL A 384 -31.42 11.92 -5.04
CA VAL A 384 -31.82 12.37 -6.40
C VAL A 384 -32.90 11.42 -6.92
N GLU A 385 -34.03 11.98 -7.39
CA GLU A 385 -35.07 11.17 -8.03
C GLU A 385 -34.53 10.53 -9.32
N GLY A 386 -34.70 9.22 -9.45
CA GLY A 386 -34.43 8.49 -10.69
C GLY A 386 -35.35 9.02 -11.80
N LYS A 387 -34.81 9.23 -13.01
CA LYS A 387 -35.69 9.48 -14.16
C LYS A 387 -36.58 8.26 -14.37
N SER A 388 -37.88 8.42 -14.11
CA SER A 388 -38.87 7.43 -14.52
C SER A 388 -38.81 7.30 -16.06
N SER A 389 -38.37 6.13 -16.53
CA SER A 389 -38.33 5.84 -17.99
C SER A 389 -39.71 5.58 -18.58
N LEU A 390 -40.78 6.07 -17.92
CA LEU A 390 -42.16 5.97 -18.42
C LEU A 390 -42.68 7.26 -19.11
N ASP A 391 -41.88 8.34 -19.07
CA ASP A 391 -42.27 9.60 -19.73
C ASP A 391 -41.41 9.84 -20.98
N GLY A 392 -41.77 9.26 -22.09
CA GLY A 392 -41.13 9.68 -23.34
C GLY A 392 -41.19 8.78 -24.55
N GLU A 393 -42.35 8.22 -24.88
CA GLU A 393 -42.73 7.97 -26.28
C GLU A 393 -44.15 8.48 -26.47
N GLY A 394 -44.25 9.75 -26.85
CA GLY A 394 -45.50 10.40 -27.20
C GLY A 394 -45.26 11.82 -27.66
N GLY A 395 -44.85 11.96 -28.94
CA GLY A 395 -44.73 13.27 -29.53
C GLY A 395 -43.92 13.23 -30.84
#